data_b7535585e46bf8f6e72c150524debb45
#
_entry.id   b7535585e46bf8f6e72c150524debb45
#
_cell.length_a   1.000
_cell.length_b   1.000
_cell.length_c   1.000
_cell.angle_alpha   90.00
_cell.angle_beta   90.00
_cell.angle_gamma   90.00
#
_symmetry.space_group_name_H-M   'P 1'
#
loop_
_entity.id
_entity.type
_entity.pdbx_description
1 polymer ?
#
loop_
_entity_poly.entity_id
_entity_poly.type
_entity_poly.pdbx_seq_one_letter_code
_entity_poly.pdbx_strand_id
1 'polypeptide(L)'
;MSTTSTRGQATRYALVGLTNTGITGLVIFFLMHWGLGVYVSNAAGYTAGIFFSFVANSLFTFSAEISLPRLARFLVSSFFCWILNIIAIKLFLIFMPSYAYVAQFIGMVIYTVTGFLINKLWVMK
;
A
#
# COMPACT_ATOMS: atom_id res chain seq x y z
N MET A 1 -25.32 6.39 -6.94
CA MET A 1 -24.05 5.97 -7.43
C MET A 1 -23.52 6.91 -8.49
N SER A 2 -22.24 7.04 -8.51
CA SER A 2 -21.58 7.87 -9.49
C SER A 2 -21.85 7.39 -10.91
N THR A 3 -21.93 8.32 -11.85
CA THR A 3 -22.01 8.00 -13.25
C THR A 3 -20.69 7.45 -13.81
N THR A 4 -19.64 7.42 -12.99
CA THR A 4 -18.35 6.92 -13.40
C THR A 4 -18.45 5.42 -13.73
N SER A 5 -17.98 5.04 -14.90
CA SER A 5 -17.96 3.64 -15.28
C SER A 5 -17.00 2.84 -14.40
N THR A 6 -17.20 1.52 -14.36
CA THR A 6 -16.29 0.62 -13.65
C THR A 6 -14.86 0.79 -14.17
N ARG A 7 -14.70 0.96 -15.48
CA ARG A 7 -13.38 1.19 -16.08
C ARG A 7 -12.75 2.48 -15.55
N GLY A 8 -13.55 3.56 -15.45
CA GLY A 8 -13.05 4.82 -14.90
C GLY A 8 -12.63 4.71 -13.46
N GLN A 9 -13.40 3.99 -12.64
CA GLN A 9 -13.04 3.76 -11.26
C GLN A 9 -11.78 2.93 -11.14
N ALA A 10 -11.64 1.89 -11.97
CA ALA A 10 -10.45 1.05 -11.97
C ALA A 10 -9.22 1.86 -12.34
N THR A 11 -9.33 2.74 -13.33
CA THR A 11 -8.22 3.60 -13.73
C THR A 11 -7.82 4.54 -12.59
N ARG A 12 -8.79 5.16 -11.94
CA ARG A 12 -8.50 6.06 -10.81
C ARG A 12 -7.87 5.31 -9.65
N TYR A 13 -8.37 4.12 -9.37
CA TYR A 13 -7.80 3.27 -8.31
C TYR A 13 -6.35 2.94 -8.61
N ALA A 14 -6.05 2.59 -9.87
CA ALA A 14 -4.69 2.27 -10.28
C ALA A 14 -3.76 3.49 -10.15
N LEU A 15 -4.24 4.68 -10.54
CA LEU A 15 -3.46 5.90 -10.40
C LEU A 15 -3.18 6.21 -8.93
N VAL A 16 -4.17 6.08 -8.07
CA VAL A 16 -3.99 6.27 -6.62
C VAL A 16 -2.99 5.25 -6.09
N GLY A 17 -3.09 4.00 -6.53
CA GLY A 17 -2.18 2.94 -6.10
C GLY A 17 -0.75 3.21 -6.49
N LEU A 18 -0.52 3.67 -7.73
CA LEU A 18 0.83 4.03 -8.19
C LEU A 18 1.39 5.20 -7.38
N THR A 19 0.58 6.23 -7.16
CA THR A 19 0.99 7.39 -6.38
C THR A 19 1.28 6.98 -4.94
N ASN A 20 0.42 6.16 -4.36
CA ASN A 20 0.60 5.63 -3.02
C ASN A 20 1.92 4.85 -2.89
N THR A 21 2.21 3.98 -3.86
CA THR A 21 3.45 3.23 -3.88
C THR A 21 4.65 4.16 -3.95
N GLY A 22 4.55 5.21 -4.77
CA GLY A 22 5.60 6.21 -4.88
C GLY A 22 5.85 6.93 -3.56
N ILE A 23 4.78 7.36 -2.88
CA ILE A 23 4.88 8.03 -1.59
C ILE A 23 5.51 7.10 -0.55
N THR A 24 5.03 5.87 -0.48
CA THR A 24 5.55 4.88 0.45
C THR A 24 7.04 4.65 0.22
N GLY A 25 7.44 4.45 -1.04
CA GLY A 25 8.84 4.23 -1.38
C GLY A 25 9.72 5.42 -1.07
N LEU A 26 9.26 6.63 -1.38
CA LEU A 26 10.04 7.84 -1.08
C LEU A 26 10.27 7.99 0.42
N VAL A 27 9.23 7.79 1.22
CA VAL A 27 9.37 7.89 2.67
C VAL A 27 10.33 6.83 3.20
N ILE A 28 10.17 5.57 2.74
CA ILE A 28 11.03 4.47 3.20
C ILE A 28 12.49 4.76 2.88
N PHE A 29 12.79 5.08 1.63
CA PHE A 29 14.18 5.25 1.20
C PHE A 29 14.81 6.48 1.82
N PHE A 30 14.03 7.55 1.98
CA PHE A 30 14.50 8.77 2.64
C PHE A 30 14.87 8.50 4.10
N LEU A 31 14.01 7.79 4.84
CA LEU A 31 14.29 7.49 6.24
C LEU A 31 15.46 6.54 6.39
N MET A 32 15.59 5.56 5.50
CA MET A 32 16.75 4.66 5.53
C MET A 32 18.03 5.42 5.23
N HIS A 33 17.98 6.36 4.30
CA HIS A 33 19.14 7.19 3.99
C HIS A 33 19.59 8.00 5.20
N TRP A 34 18.65 8.41 6.04
CA TRP A 34 18.93 9.15 7.26
C TRP A 34 19.36 8.25 8.42
N GLY A 35 19.46 6.95 8.19
CA GLY A 35 19.98 6.03 9.19
C GLY A 35 18.93 5.31 10.03
N LEU A 36 17.64 5.48 9.74
CA LEU A 36 16.62 4.71 10.44
C LEU A 36 16.62 3.26 9.98
N GLY A 37 16.20 2.37 10.87
CA GLY A 37 16.19 0.94 10.58
C GLY A 37 15.21 0.56 9.50
N VAL A 38 15.42 -0.64 8.93
CA VAL A 38 14.60 -1.16 7.83
C VAL A 38 13.13 -1.22 8.20
N TYR A 39 12.81 -1.78 9.36
CA TYR A 39 11.42 -1.99 9.74
C TYR A 39 10.72 -0.71 10.17
N VAL A 40 11.42 0.18 10.86
CA VAL A 40 10.87 1.48 11.25
C VAL A 40 10.58 2.32 10.00
N SER A 41 11.51 2.36 9.06
CA SER A 41 11.32 3.09 7.81
C SER A 41 10.15 2.54 7.01
N ASN A 42 10.03 1.21 6.93
CA ASN A 42 8.94 0.53 6.25
C ASN A 42 7.59 0.88 6.89
N ALA A 43 7.49 0.78 8.21
CA ALA A 43 6.24 1.07 8.92
C ALA A 43 5.82 2.52 8.73
N ALA A 44 6.78 3.47 8.80
CA ALA A 44 6.48 4.88 8.60
C ALA A 44 6.00 5.14 7.17
N GLY A 45 6.67 4.54 6.18
CA GLY A 45 6.28 4.70 4.79
C GLY A 45 4.88 4.19 4.51
N TYR A 46 4.56 3.01 5.00
CA TYR A 46 3.22 2.45 4.80
C TYR A 46 2.15 3.21 5.56
N THR A 47 2.46 3.74 6.75
CA THR A 47 1.51 4.59 7.46
C THR A 47 1.16 5.81 6.63
N ALA A 48 2.17 6.49 6.08
CA ALA A 48 1.94 7.64 5.22
C ALA A 48 1.16 7.26 3.96
N GLY A 49 1.53 6.15 3.33
CA GLY A 49 0.88 5.68 2.11
C GLY A 49 -0.57 5.28 2.34
N ILE A 50 -0.85 4.57 3.41
CA ILE A 50 -2.21 4.13 3.73
C ILE A 50 -3.10 5.34 4.01
N PHE A 51 -2.59 6.31 4.76
CA PHE A 51 -3.32 7.55 5.03
C PHE A 51 -3.63 8.29 3.72
N PHE A 52 -2.64 8.45 2.86
CA PHE A 52 -2.84 9.08 1.56
C PHE A 52 -3.87 8.31 0.73
N SER A 53 -3.75 6.98 0.70
CA SER A 53 -4.63 6.13 -0.10
C SER A 53 -6.07 6.24 0.38
N PHE A 54 -6.28 6.28 1.69
CA PHE A 54 -7.62 6.45 2.23
C PHE A 54 -8.23 7.77 1.80
N VAL A 55 -7.50 8.87 1.97
CA VAL A 55 -8.01 10.21 1.61
C VAL A 55 -8.25 10.30 0.11
N ALA A 56 -7.29 9.86 -0.70
CA ALA A 56 -7.39 9.98 -2.15
C ALA A 56 -8.51 9.11 -2.72
N ASN A 57 -8.66 7.88 -2.22
CA ASN A 57 -9.73 7.02 -2.69
C ASN A 57 -11.10 7.54 -2.28
N SER A 58 -11.20 8.11 -1.08
CA SER A 58 -12.46 8.69 -0.63
C SER A 58 -12.88 9.86 -1.50
N LEU A 59 -11.94 10.77 -1.80
CA LEU A 59 -12.26 12.01 -2.50
C LEU A 59 -12.21 11.86 -4.01
N PHE A 60 -11.31 11.06 -4.52
CA PHE A 60 -11.02 10.99 -5.96
C PHE A 60 -11.66 9.77 -6.62
N THR A 61 -11.49 8.58 -6.04
CA THR A 61 -11.95 7.35 -6.68
C THR A 61 -13.45 7.14 -6.50
N PHE A 62 -13.95 7.34 -5.29
CA PHE A 62 -15.32 6.97 -4.93
C PHE A 62 -16.24 8.17 -4.70
N SER A 63 -15.75 9.38 -4.87
CA SER A 63 -16.56 10.60 -4.86
C SER A 63 -17.54 10.69 -3.70
N ALA A 64 -17.03 10.69 -2.50
CA ALA A 64 -17.81 11.05 -1.31
C ALA A 64 -18.59 9.93 -0.61
N GLU A 65 -18.73 8.76 -1.18
CA GLU A 65 -19.44 7.73 -0.43
C GLU A 65 -18.47 6.76 0.24
N ILE A 66 -18.14 7.07 1.50
CA ILE A 66 -17.35 6.19 2.32
C ILE A 66 -18.31 5.43 3.23
N SER A 67 -18.41 4.12 3.01
CA SER A 67 -19.14 3.30 3.96
C SER A 67 -18.18 2.79 5.02
N LEU A 68 -18.60 2.74 6.26
CA LEU A 68 -17.78 2.19 7.33
C LEU A 68 -17.37 0.75 7.07
N PRO A 69 -18.26 -0.14 6.58
CA PRO A 69 -17.85 -1.50 6.26
C PRO A 69 -16.73 -1.57 5.21
N ARG A 70 -16.79 -0.72 4.20
CA ARG A 70 -15.75 -0.70 3.16
C ARG A 70 -14.44 -0.18 3.70
N LEU A 71 -14.50 0.87 4.54
CA LEU A 71 -13.31 1.38 5.20
C LEU A 71 -12.67 0.31 6.09
N ALA A 72 -13.47 -0.38 6.87
CA ALA A 72 -12.97 -1.44 7.74
C ALA A 72 -12.29 -2.54 6.93
N ARG A 73 -12.89 -2.96 5.82
CA ARG A 73 -12.29 -3.98 4.94
C ARG A 73 -10.99 -3.48 4.34
N PHE A 74 -10.94 -2.21 3.95
CA PHE A 74 -9.72 -1.61 3.41
C PHE A 74 -8.60 -1.62 4.43
N LEU A 75 -8.88 -1.22 5.67
CA LEU A 75 -7.86 -1.19 6.72
C LEU A 75 -7.38 -2.59 7.09
N VAL A 76 -8.28 -3.55 7.20
CA VAL A 76 -7.93 -4.94 7.49
C VAL A 76 -7.07 -5.51 6.35
N SER A 77 -7.47 -5.27 5.11
CA SER A 77 -6.71 -5.70 3.94
C SER A 77 -5.31 -5.09 3.93
N SER A 78 -5.22 -3.80 4.19
CA SER A 78 -3.93 -3.10 4.22
C SER A 78 -3.01 -3.65 5.29
N PHE A 79 -3.55 -3.93 6.47
CA PHE A 79 -2.76 -4.49 7.56
C PHE A 79 -2.25 -5.89 7.20
N PHE A 80 -3.11 -6.72 6.62
CA PHE A 80 -2.72 -8.06 6.18
C PHE A 80 -1.61 -7.99 5.13
N CYS A 81 -1.77 -7.13 4.14
CA CYS A 81 -0.76 -6.96 3.08
C CYS A 81 0.56 -6.44 3.66
N TRP A 82 0.49 -5.55 4.65
CA TRP A 82 1.69 -5.05 5.31
C TRP A 82 2.43 -6.14 6.06
N ILE A 83 1.71 -7.04 6.73
CA ILE A 83 2.33 -8.18 7.40
C ILE A 83 3.06 -9.05 6.38
N LEU A 84 2.45 -9.34 5.24
CA LEU A 84 3.12 -10.10 4.18
C LEU A 84 4.36 -9.39 3.65
N ASN A 85 4.31 -8.08 3.53
CA ASN A 85 5.46 -7.27 3.16
C ASN A 85 6.60 -7.44 4.17
N ILE A 86 6.30 -7.39 5.47
CA ILE A 86 7.32 -7.55 6.52
C ILE A 86 7.91 -8.96 6.48
N ILE A 87 7.08 -9.97 6.30
CA ILE A 87 7.55 -11.35 6.20
C ILE A 87 8.48 -11.50 5.01
N ALA A 88 8.11 -10.95 3.86
CA ALA A 88 8.94 -11.01 2.65
C ALA A 88 10.30 -10.34 2.87
N ILE A 89 10.31 -9.17 3.51
CA ILE A 89 11.54 -8.45 3.81
C ILE A 89 12.42 -9.29 4.73
N LYS A 90 11.83 -9.83 5.79
CA LYS A 90 12.58 -10.62 6.75
C LYS A 90 13.20 -11.86 6.11
N LEU A 91 12.42 -12.59 5.31
CA LEU A 91 12.93 -13.77 4.62
C LEU A 91 14.06 -13.41 3.65
N PHE A 92 13.89 -12.35 2.90
CA PHE A 92 14.92 -11.90 1.95
C PHE A 92 16.22 -11.55 2.68
N LEU A 93 16.14 -10.81 3.78
CA LEU A 93 17.33 -10.38 4.53
C LEU A 93 18.04 -11.51 5.24
N ILE A 94 17.35 -12.63 5.51
CA ILE A 94 18.02 -13.82 6.03
C ILE A 94 19.05 -14.34 5.03
N PHE A 95 18.71 -14.33 3.72
CA PHE A 95 19.59 -14.83 2.69
C PHE A 95 20.55 -13.76 2.15
N MET A 96 20.13 -12.49 2.16
CA MET A 96 20.91 -11.38 1.59
C MET A 96 20.88 -10.18 2.53
N PRO A 97 21.58 -10.23 3.66
CA PRO A 97 21.47 -9.20 4.70
C PRO A 97 22.01 -7.82 4.28
N SER A 98 22.87 -7.77 3.26
CA SER A 98 23.44 -6.50 2.80
C SER A 98 22.53 -5.72 1.86
N TYR A 99 21.42 -6.29 1.43
CA TYR A 99 20.58 -5.70 0.39
C TYR A 99 19.28 -5.15 0.96
N ALA A 100 19.40 -4.20 1.91
CA ALA A 100 18.24 -3.66 2.60
C ALA A 100 17.29 -2.90 1.67
N TYR A 101 17.82 -2.14 0.71
CA TYR A 101 16.97 -1.40 -0.23
C TYR A 101 16.24 -2.34 -1.18
N VAL A 102 16.92 -3.40 -1.64
CA VAL A 102 16.30 -4.42 -2.49
C VAL A 102 15.19 -5.13 -1.72
N ALA A 103 15.41 -5.41 -0.43
CA ALA A 103 14.40 -6.03 0.42
C ALA A 103 13.14 -5.17 0.48
N GLN A 104 13.27 -3.85 0.64
CA GLN A 104 12.13 -2.94 0.65
C GLN A 104 11.35 -3.02 -0.66
N PHE A 105 12.07 -3.04 -1.78
CA PHE A 105 11.43 -3.13 -3.09
C PHE A 105 10.63 -4.43 -3.22
N ILE A 106 11.19 -5.55 -2.78
CA ILE A 106 10.50 -6.84 -2.81
C ILE A 106 9.25 -6.80 -1.95
N GLY A 107 9.34 -6.22 -0.74
CA GLY A 107 8.18 -6.06 0.12
C GLY A 107 7.09 -5.23 -0.52
N MET A 108 7.46 -4.15 -1.21
CA MET A 108 6.50 -3.30 -1.91
C MET A 108 5.79 -4.04 -3.04
N VAL A 109 6.50 -4.89 -3.79
CA VAL A 109 5.89 -5.71 -4.84
C VAL A 109 4.89 -6.68 -4.22
N ILE A 110 5.26 -7.36 -3.16
CA ILE A 110 4.36 -8.30 -2.47
C ILE A 110 3.11 -7.58 -1.95
N TYR A 111 3.29 -6.42 -1.33
CA TYR A 111 2.17 -5.62 -0.83
C TYR A 111 1.22 -5.24 -1.98
N THR A 112 1.79 -4.75 -3.08
CA THR A 112 1.00 -4.25 -4.21
C THR A 112 0.21 -5.38 -4.87
N VAL A 113 0.84 -6.51 -5.14
CA VAL A 113 0.17 -7.65 -5.77
C VAL A 113 -0.92 -8.20 -4.87
N THR A 114 -0.61 -8.41 -3.60
CA THR A 114 -1.58 -8.94 -2.64
C THR A 114 -2.73 -7.96 -2.45
N GLY A 115 -2.42 -6.66 -2.34
CA GLY A 115 -3.44 -5.63 -2.19
C GLY A 115 -4.38 -5.58 -3.36
N PHE A 116 -3.86 -5.67 -4.57
CA PHE A 116 -4.69 -5.69 -5.77
C PHE A 116 -5.65 -6.88 -5.75
N LEU A 117 -5.14 -8.06 -5.42
CA LEU A 117 -5.97 -9.26 -5.39
C LEU A 117 -7.06 -9.18 -4.33
N ILE A 118 -6.72 -8.73 -3.12
CA ILE A 118 -7.70 -8.64 -2.03
C ILE A 118 -8.72 -7.55 -2.32
N ASN A 119 -8.30 -6.42 -2.85
CA ASN A 119 -9.25 -5.36 -3.20
C ASN A 119 -10.23 -5.84 -4.25
N LYS A 120 -9.74 -6.53 -5.27
CA LYS A 120 -10.59 -7.04 -6.33
C LYS A 120 -11.57 -8.08 -5.83
N LEU A 121 -11.12 -8.98 -4.95
CA LEU A 121 -11.91 -10.14 -4.54
C LEU A 121 -12.78 -9.87 -3.31
N TRP A 122 -12.46 -8.86 -2.52
CA TRP A 122 -13.14 -8.67 -1.24
C TRP A 122 -13.52 -7.22 -0.95
N VAL A 123 -12.57 -6.28 -0.95
CA VAL A 123 -12.83 -4.91 -0.49
C VAL A 123 -13.83 -4.20 -1.39
N MET A 124 -13.70 -4.38 -2.69
CA MET A 124 -14.55 -3.69 -3.68
C MET A 124 -15.91 -4.36 -3.86
N LYS A 125 -16.12 -5.45 -3.23
CA LYS A 125 -17.44 -6.09 -3.20
C LYS A 125 -18.24 -5.57 -2.02
#